data_98efb29fd1fabaed1633a73eb6442113
#
_entry.id   98efb29fd1fabaed1633a73eb6442113
#
_cell.length_a   1.000
_cell.length_b   1.000
_cell.length_c   1.000
_cell.angle_alpha   90.00
_cell.angle_beta   90.00
_cell.angle_gamma   90.00
#
_symmetry.space_group_name_H-M   'P 1'
#
loop_
_entity.id
_entity.type
_entity.pdbx_description
1 polymer ?
#
loop_
_entity_poly.entity_id
_entity_poly.type
_entity_poly.pdbx_seq_one_letter_code
_entity_poly.pdbx_strand_id
1 'polypeptide(L)'
;MTSPLSEIAGLPRPKDDALDLFGITHQGRVRSSNQDHFLLCTVHPQVVVRSTSLPNIDQMTLRGERLATVMLVADGVGGSAHGSEASRLATIAVTEYFASAMRCYHAAGSANEHEFTEALRDAAIDAHNRVCTQSEAQFDGRRMATTLSVAIVVWPWLYVVQVGDSRCYTYHDGVLRQVTRDQTIAQEMVDRGALSPERAQNSPLNHVLSSAIGAEEALPVISRVDVGKRGTVTLVFSDGLTKHVSDEEIGSAISRMTSSEQLCHELVDLVLERGGSDNVTVVVGRALP
;
A
#
# COMPACT_ATOMS: atom_id res chain seq x y z
N MET A 1 32.90 19.15 -4.05
CA MET A 1 32.07 17.90 -4.09
C MET A 1 30.71 18.30 -3.58
N THR A 2 29.76 18.55 -4.48
CA THR A 2 28.36 18.85 -4.16
C THR A 2 27.68 17.59 -3.66
N SER A 3 26.98 17.67 -2.54
CA SER A 3 26.25 16.56 -1.94
C SER A 3 25.17 16.04 -2.92
N PRO A 4 25.00 14.71 -3.09
CA PRO A 4 23.98 14.15 -4.00
C PRO A 4 22.54 14.53 -3.62
N LEU A 5 22.31 15.11 -2.45
CA LEU A 5 20.99 15.59 -1.99
C LEU A 5 20.53 16.89 -2.67
N SER A 6 21.42 17.63 -3.34
CA SER A 6 21.07 18.89 -4.01
C SER A 6 20.50 18.71 -5.43
N GLU A 7 20.66 17.55 -6.06
CA GLU A 7 20.14 17.29 -7.41
C GLU A 7 18.68 16.81 -7.41
N ILE A 8 18.15 16.28 -6.29
CA ILE A 8 16.82 15.68 -6.19
C ILE A 8 15.73 16.74 -5.95
N ALA A 9 16.07 17.90 -5.40
CA ALA A 9 15.11 18.95 -5.03
C ALA A 9 14.46 19.70 -6.22
N GLY A 10 14.74 19.32 -7.46
CA GLY A 10 14.36 20.09 -8.65
C GLY A 10 13.56 19.30 -9.71
N LEU A 11 13.28 18.01 -9.53
CA LEU A 11 12.52 17.26 -10.54
C LEU A 11 11.04 17.67 -10.52
N PRO A 12 10.47 18.12 -11.67
CA PRO A 12 9.09 18.55 -11.74
C PRO A 12 8.17 17.36 -11.43
N ARG A 13 7.14 17.64 -10.62
CA ARG A 13 6.10 16.64 -10.32
C ARG A 13 5.47 16.13 -11.61
N PRO A 14 5.32 14.81 -11.80
CA PRO A 14 4.59 14.27 -12.94
C PRO A 14 3.14 14.76 -12.95
N LYS A 15 2.62 15.17 -14.10
CA LYS A 15 1.20 15.49 -14.28
C LYS A 15 0.34 14.23 -14.14
N ASP A 16 -0.97 14.40 -13.97
CA ASP A 16 -1.89 13.26 -13.81
C ASP A 16 -1.95 12.37 -15.06
N ASP A 17 -1.84 12.96 -16.25
CA ASP A 17 -1.77 12.26 -17.53
C ASP A 17 -0.46 11.47 -17.77
N ALA A 18 0.56 11.79 -16.98
CA ALA A 18 1.83 11.05 -16.98
C ALA A 18 1.88 9.97 -15.89
N LEU A 19 0.75 9.63 -15.26
CA LEU A 19 0.65 8.51 -14.34
C LEU A 19 0.05 7.28 -15.04
N ASP A 20 0.67 6.14 -14.81
CA ASP A 20 0.16 4.83 -15.19
C ASP A 20 -0.12 4.07 -13.90
N LEU A 21 -1.40 3.90 -13.58
CA LEU A 21 -1.90 3.39 -12.30
C LEU A 21 -2.96 2.33 -12.56
N PHE A 22 -2.83 1.17 -11.92
CA PHE A 22 -3.85 0.12 -11.98
C PHE A 22 -3.83 -0.74 -10.72
N GLY A 23 -4.98 -1.33 -10.39
CA GLY A 23 -5.13 -2.27 -9.29
C GLY A 23 -6.17 -3.33 -9.60
N ILE A 24 -5.91 -4.55 -9.18
CA ILE A 24 -6.81 -5.70 -9.35
C ILE A 24 -6.80 -6.56 -8.09
N THR A 25 -7.94 -7.15 -7.78
CA THR A 25 -8.08 -8.17 -6.76
C THR A 25 -8.81 -9.38 -7.31
N HIS A 26 -8.41 -10.59 -6.91
CA HIS A 26 -9.02 -11.83 -7.33
C HIS A 26 -9.13 -12.80 -6.15
N GLN A 27 -10.24 -13.53 -6.09
CA GLN A 27 -10.53 -14.49 -5.02
C GLN A 27 -9.55 -15.68 -4.97
N GLY A 28 -8.82 -15.93 -6.04
CA GLY A 28 -8.08 -17.18 -6.22
C GLY A 28 -8.99 -18.29 -6.72
N ARG A 29 -8.49 -19.55 -6.63
CA ARG A 29 -9.22 -20.75 -7.07
C ARG A 29 -9.68 -21.63 -5.92
N VAL A 30 -9.14 -21.42 -4.72
CA VAL A 30 -9.35 -22.29 -3.55
C VAL A 30 -10.24 -21.65 -2.49
N ARG A 31 -10.09 -20.35 -2.28
CA ARG A 31 -10.88 -19.62 -1.28
C ARG A 31 -12.35 -19.49 -1.71
N SER A 32 -13.27 -19.56 -0.74
CA SER A 32 -14.71 -19.40 -0.98
C SER A 32 -15.15 -17.93 -1.09
N SER A 33 -14.32 -16.99 -0.64
CA SER A 33 -14.58 -15.55 -0.69
C SER A 33 -13.27 -14.76 -0.85
N ASN A 34 -13.38 -13.55 -1.37
CA ASN A 34 -12.27 -12.62 -1.38
C ASN A 34 -12.34 -11.76 -0.11
N GLN A 35 -11.28 -11.80 0.68
CA GLN A 35 -11.13 -11.05 1.93
C GLN A 35 -10.15 -9.86 1.78
N ASP A 36 -9.52 -9.73 0.61
CA ASP A 36 -8.68 -8.61 0.28
C ASP A 36 -9.51 -7.39 -0.10
N HIS A 37 -9.04 -6.22 0.32
CA HIS A 37 -9.52 -4.93 -0.19
C HIS A 37 -8.33 -4.08 -0.63
N PHE A 38 -8.52 -3.26 -1.65
CA PHE A 38 -7.51 -2.29 -2.07
C PHE A 38 -8.13 -0.92 -2.33
N LEU A 39 -7.29 0.10 -2.27
CA LEU A 39 -7.60 1.46 -2.72
C LEU A 39 -6.48 1.96 -3.61
N LEU A 40 -6.86 2.53 -4.74
CA LEU A 40 -5.97 3.29 -5.61
C LEU A 40 -6.62 4.64 -5.89
N CYS A 41 -6.01 5.72 -5.41
CA CYS A 41 -6.57 7.05 -5.60
C CYS A 41 -5.49 8.13 -5.67
N THR A 42 -5.90 9.32 -6.12
CA THR A 42 -5.12 10.55 -6.08
C THR A 42 -5.81 11.58 -5.17
N VAL A 43 -5.01 12.30 -4.39
CA VAL A 43 -5.49 13.32 -3.45
C VAL A 43 -5.26 14.70 -4.05
N HIS A 44 -6.31 15.52 -4.12
CA HIS A 44 -6.28 16.87 -4.66
C HIS A 44 -7.03 17.84 -3.75
N PRO A 45 -6.56 19.09 -3.58
CA PRO A 45 -7.39 20.16 -3.03
C PRO A 45 -8.47 20.53 -4.03
N GLN A 46 -9.68 20.80 -3.56
CA GLN A 46 -10.80 21.19 -4.41
C GLN A 46 -11.61 22.32 -3.77
N VAL A 47 -12.00 23.32 -4.59
CA VAL A 47 -12.95 24.36 -4.21
C VAL A 47 -14.32 24.00 -4.78
N VAL A 48 -15.32 23.90 -3.89
CA VAL A 48 -16.72 23.67 -4.30
C VAL A 48 -17.47 25.01 -4.22
N VAL A 49 -17.76 25.60 -5.37
CA VAL A 49 -18.52 26.86 -5.46
C VAL A 49 -20.00 26.56 -5.28
N ARG A 50 -20.63 27.21 -4.30
CA ARG A 50 -22.07 27.07 -4.03
C ARG A 50 -22.89 28.15 -4.70
N SER A 51 -22.32 29.37 -4.84
CA SER A 51 -22.92 30.48 -5.53
C SER A 51 -21.85 31.53 -5.86
N THR A 52 -21.98 32.23 -6.98
CA THR A 52 -21.03 33.25 -7.37
C THR A 52 -21.66 34.24 -8.33
N SER A 53 -21.17 35.49 -8.36
CA SER A 53 -21.42 36.50 -9.37
C SER A 53 -20.32 36.56 -10.45
N LEU A 54 -19.28 35.71 -10.33
CA LEU A 54 -18.19 35.69 -11.32
C LEU A 54 -18.68 35.13 -12.64
N PRO A 55 -18.36 35.77 -13.77
CA PRO A 55 -18.65 35.21 -15.10
C PRO A 55 -17.68 34.04 -15.39
N ASN A 56 -18.09 33.10 -16.23
CA ASN A 56 -17.25 32.02 -16.77
C ASN A 56 -16.62 31.12 -15.68
N ILE A 57 -17.36 30.81 -14.63
CA ILE A 57 -16.89 29.92 -13.54
C ILE A 57 -16.38 28.57 -14.06
N ASP A 58 -16.97 28.09 -15.18
CA ASP A 58 -16.60 26.81 -15.80
C ASP A 58 -15.18 26.82 -16.39
N GLN A 59 -14.59 28.00 -16.59
CA GLN A 59 -13.22 28.18 -17.07
C GLN A 59 -12.19 28.25 -15.93
N MET A 60 -12.66 28.30 -14.69
CA MET A 60 -11.77 28.37 -13.53
C MET A 60 -11.25 26.97 -13.13
N THR A 61 -9.98 26.88 -12.81
CA THR A 61 -9.38 25.68 -12.23
C THR A 61 -9.76 25.59 -10.76
N LEU A 62 -10.81 24.82 -10.45
CA LEU A 62 -11.33 24.65 -9.09
C LEU A 62 -10.73 23.42 -8.38
N ARG A 63 -10.01 22.57 -9.12
CA ARG A 63 -9.24 21.44 -8.60
C ARG A 63 -7.76 21.78 -8.66
N GLY A 64 -7.10 21.75 -7.53
CA GLY A 64 -5.67 22.00 -7.43
C GLY A 64 -4.83 20.83 -7.92
N GLU A 65 -3.52 21.03 -7.97
CA GLU A 65 -2.54 19.99 -8.30
C GLU A 65 -2.65 18.81 -7.33
N ARG A 66 -2.31 17.63 -7.83
CA ARG A 66 -2.25 16.41 -7.01
C ARG A 66 -1.28 16.57 -5.85
N LEU A 67 -1.73 16.33 -4.63
CA LEU A 67 -0.90 16.30 -3.42
C LEU A 67 -0.20 14.96 -3.27
N ALA A 68 -0.93 13.87 -3.49
CA ALA A 68 -0.42 12.51 -3.34
C ALA A 68 -1.10 11.52 -4.30
N THR A 69 -0.42 10.39 -4.54
CA THR A 69 -1.00 9.16 -5.06
C THR A 69 -0.96 8.12 -3.94
N VAL A 70 -2.07 7.43 -3.70
CA VAL A 70 -2.23 6.45 -2.62
C VAL A 70 -2.58 5.09 -3.22
N MET A 71 -1.81 4.08 -2.85
CA MET A 71 -2.02 2.67 -3.15
C MET A 71 -2.11 1.93 -1.82
N LEU A 72 -3.19 1.22 -1.58
CA LEU A 72 -3.43 0.49 -0.33
C LEU A 72 -3.85 -0.93 -0.64
N VAL A 73 -3.33 -1.88 0.12
CA VAL A 73 -3.79 -3.28 0.15
C VAL A 73 -4.00 -3.67 1.61
N ALA A 74 -5.14 -4.29 1.88
CA ALA A 74 -5.53 -4.85 3.16
C ALA A 74 -6.01 -6.29 2.94
N ASP A 75 -5.28 -7.26 3.49
CA ASP A 75 -5.56 -8.70 3.41
C ASP A 75 -6.24 -9.15 4.71
N GLY A 76 -7.47 -9.63 4.59
CA GLY A 76 -8.28 -10.03 5.73
C GLY A 76 -7.85 -11.36 6.32
N VAL A 77 -7.48 -11.38 7.60
CA VAL A 77 -6.98 -12.57 8.30
C VAL A 77 -8.14 -13.37 8.91
N GLY A 78 -8.11 -14.68 8.69
CA GLY A 78 -9.09 -15.61 9.25
C GLY A 78 -10.16 -16.04 8.23
N GLY A 79 -10.34 -17.34 8.04
CA GLY A 79 -11.16 -17.98 6.99
C GLY A 79 -12.68 -17.74 7.07
N SER A 80 -13.14 -16.60 7.53
CA SER A 80 -14.54 -16.24 7.74
C SER A 80 -14.86 -14.84 7.21
N ALA A 81 -16.14 -14.46 7.19
CA ALA A 81 -16.62 -13.12 6.86
C ALA A 81 -15.96 -12.00 7.70
N HIS A 82 -15.32 -12.34 8.81
CA HIS A 82 -14.66 -11.39 9.70
C HIS A 82 -13.40 -10.76 9.09
N GLY A 83 -12.59 -11.52 8.34
CA GLY A 83 -11.40 -10.98 7.65
C GLY A 83 -11.80 -9.95 6.59
N SER A 84 -12.81 -10.25 5.76
CA SER A 84 -13.31 -9.30 4.76
C SER A 84 -13.87 -8.02 5.38
N GLU A 85 -14.54 -8.11 6.52
CA GLU A 85 -15.04 -6.93 7.22
C GLU A 85 -13.89 -6.10 7.83
N ALA A 86 -12.86 -6.77 8.38
CA ALA A 86 -11.68 -6.09 8.91
C ALA A 86 -10.94 -5.29 7.83
N SER A 87 -10.63 -5.92 6.69
CA SER A 87 -9.92 -5.29 5.57
C SER A 87 -10.75 -4.14 4.96
N ARG A 88 -12.08 -4.33 4.86
CA ARG A 88 -13.02 -3.27 4.41
C ARG A 88 -12.98 -2.06 5.35
N LEU A 89 -13.10 -2.28 6.65
CA LEU A 89 -13.11 -1.21 7.66
C LEU A 89 -11.79 -0.47 7.72
N ALA A 90 -10.66 -1.19 7.70
CA ALA A 90 -9.34 -0.58 7.67
C ALA A 90 -9.14 0.30 6.43
N THR A 91 -9.56 -0.19 5.26
CA THR A 91 -9.50 0.58 4.01
C THR A 91 -10.36 1.86 4.08
N ILE A 92 -11.57 1.79 4.63
CA ILE A 92 -12.45 2.95 4.82
C ILE A 92 -11.81 3.96 5.79
N ALA A 93 -11.32 3.49 6.95
CA ALA A 93 -10.72 4.36 7.97
C ALA A 93 -9.55 5.17 7.40
N VAL A 94 -8.63 4.50 6.70
CA VAL A 94 -7.48 5.13 6.05
C VAL A 94 -7.94 6.11 4.95
N THR A 95 -8.95 5.75 4.16
CA THR A 95 -9.50 6.63 3.11
C THR A 95 -10.08 7.92 3.69
N GLU A 96 -10.86 7.83 4.75
CA GLU A 96 -11.46 8.98 5.45
C GLU A 96 -10.38 9.85 6.09
N TYR A 97 -9.35 9.22 6.68
CA TYR A 97 -8.22 9.95 7.23
C TYR A 97 -7.53 10.80 6.16
N PHE A 98 -7.20 10.22 5.00
CA PHE A 98 -6.57 10.95 3.90
C PHE A 98 -7.45 12.07 3.34
N ALA A 99 -8.75 11.89 3.29
CA ALA A 99 -9.67 12.94 2.85
C ALA A 99 -9.69 14.14 3.81
N SER A 100 -9.46 13.92 5.11
CA SER A 100 -9.49 14.97 6.14
C SER A 100 -8.13 15.61 6.42
N ALA A 101 -7.03 14.86 6.25
CA ALA A 101 -5.69 15.24 6.69
C ALA A 101 -4.88 16.05 5.64
N MET A 102 -5.53 16.91 4.84
CA MET A 102 -4.89 17.67 3.75
C MET A 102 -3.63 18.44 4.17
N ARG A 103 -3.56 18.93 5.41
CA ARG A 103 -2.40 19.69 5.92
C ARG A 103 -1.13 18.85 6.01
N CYS A 104 -1.26 17.55 6.29
CA CYS A 104 -0.13 16.62 6.42
C CYS A 104 0.69 16.51 5.14
N TYR A 105 0.05 16.60 3.96
CA TYR A 105 0.75 16.49 2.69
C TYR A 105 1.72 17.64 2.40
N HIS A 106 1.51 18.80 3.00
CA HIS A 106 2.43 19.94 2.89
C HIS A 106 3.66 19.78 3.78
N ALA A 107 3.60 18.90 4.79
CA ALA A 107 4.73 18.60 5.68
C ALA A 107 5.67 17.51 5.12
N ALA A 108 5.20 16.73 4.13
CA ALA A 108 5.97 15.64 3.56
C ALA A 108 7.25 16.13 2.87
N GLY A 109 8.39 15.52 3.18
CA GLY A 109 9.69 15.83 2.59
C GLY A 109 10.28 17.18 3.02
N SER A 110 9.70 17.85 4.01
CA SER A 110 10.12 19.16 4.55
C SER A 110 10.78 19.02 5.94
N ALA A 111 11.09 20.17 6.58
CA ALA A 111 11.55 20.19 7.97
C ALA A 111 10.55 19.57 8.97
N ASN A 112 9.29 19.42 8.59
CA ASN A 112 8.21 18.83 9.38
C ASN A 112 7.88 17.38 8.99
N GLU A 113 8.81 16.65 8.38
CA GLU A 113 8.63 15.26 7.98
C GLU A 113 8.19 14.35 9.15
N HIS A 114 8.69 14.64 10.35
CA HIS A 114 8.28 13.93 11.56
C HIS A 114 6.76 14.06 11.80
N GLU A 115 6.19 15.23 11.64
CA GLU A 115 4.74 15.46 11.76
C GLU A 115 3.96 14.64 10.73
N PHE A 116 4.46 14.53 9.50
CA PHE A 116 3.83 13.72 8.47
C PHE A 116 3.87 12.22 8.79
N THR A 117 5.01 11.72 9.25
CA THR A 117 5.16 10.31 9.60
C THR A 117 4.34 9.92 10.83
N GLU A 118 4.23 10.80 11.83
CA GLU A 118 3.34 10.58 12.97
C GLU A 118 1.86 10.57 12.53
N ALA A 119 1.45 11.49 11.65
CA ALA A 119 0.10 11.48 11.10
C ALA A 119 -0.24 10.17 10.35
N LEU A 120 0.74 9.59 9.64
CA LEU A 120 0.56 8.28 8.99
C LEU A 120 0.44 7.15 10.01
N ARG A 121 1.19 7.22 11.10
CA ARG A 121 1.09 6.26 12.22
C ARG A 121 -0.28 6.32 12.86
N ASP A 122 -0.75 7.54 13.15
CA ASP A 122 -2.06 7.78 13.76
C ASP A 122 -3.20 7.24 12.88
N ALA A 123 -3.08 7.37 11.55
CA ALA A 123 -4.05 6.80 10.61
C ALA A 123 -4.17 5.27 10.73
N ALA A 124 -3.03 4.58 10.88
CA ALA A 124 -3.03 3.13 11.05
C ALA A 124 -3.59 2.71 12.42
N ILE A 125 -3.28 3.47 13.47
CA ILE A 125 -3.82 3.23 14.82
C ILE A 125 -5.33 3.53 14.87
N ASP A 126 -5.82 4.59 14.21
CA ASP A 126 -7.27 4.85 14.10
C ASP A 126 -7.97 3.69 13.38
N ALA A 127 -7.41 3.19 12.29
CA ALA A 127 -7.94 2.01 11.60
C ALA A 127 -7.98 0.78 12.52
N HIS A 128 -6.92 0.54 13.31
CA HIS A 128 -6.88 -0.54 14.30
C HIS A 128 -8.00 -0.39 15.34
N ASN A 129 -8.14 0.78 15.94
CA ASN A 129 -9.15 1.05 16.95
C ASN A 129 -10.58 0.85 16.44
N ARG A 130 -10.86 1.28 15.19
CA ARG A 130 -12.17 1.10 14.55
C ARG A 130 -12.48 -0.38 14.33
N VAL A 131 -11.51 -1.17 13.86
CA VAL A 131 -11.67 -2.62 13.67
C VAL A 131 -11.90 -3.31 15.02
N CYS A 132 -11.15 -2.95 16.07
CA CYS A 132 -11.35 -3.49 17.42
C CYS A 132 -12.75 -3.18 17.97
N THR A 133 -13.17 -1.91 17.87
CA THR A 133 -14.50 -1.47 18.35
C THR A 133 -15.63 -2.21 17.63
N GLN A 134 -15.52 -2.39 16.33
CA GLN A 134 -16.52 -3.11 15.54
C GLN A 134 -16.54 -4.61 15.88
N SER A 135 -15.37 -5.18 16.14
CA SER A 135 -15.20 -6.58 16.55
C SER A 135 -15.94 -6.87 17.85
N GLU A 136 -15.80 -5.99 18.84
CA GLU A 136 -16.50 -6.09 20.13
C GLU A 136 -18.02 -5.94 19.97
N ALA A 137 -18.47 -5.02 19.10
CA ALA A 137 -19.87 -4.70 18.93
C ALA A 137 -20.69 -5.77 18.17
N GLN A 138 -20.07 -6.48 17.21
CA GLN A 138 -20.83 -7.33 16.27
C GLN A 138 -20.52 -8.82 16.38
N PHE A 139 -19.40 -9.21 16.98
CA PHE A 139 -18.91 -10.59 16.87
C PHE A 139 -18.64 -11.27 18.23
N ASP A 140 -19.32 -10.87 19.28
CA ASP A 140 -19.22 -11.47 20.64
C ASP A 140 -17.76 -11.64 21.11
N GLY A 141 -16.91 -10.63 20.81
CA GLY A 141 -15.49 -10.63 21.19
C GLY A 141 -14.60 -11.52 20.30
N ARG A 142 -15.11 -12.07 19.19
CA ARG A 142 -14.26 -12.72 18.18
C ARG A 142 -13.52 -11.65 17.39
N ARG A 143 -12.20 -11.66 17.50
CA ARG A 143 -11.36 -10.66 16.85
C ARG A 143 -11.41 -10.79 15.33
N MET A 144 -11.59 -9.65 14.67
CA MET A 144 -11.36 -9.46 13.25
C MET A 144 -9.96 -8.91 13.05
N ALA A 145 -9.24 -9.37 12.05
CA ALA A 145 -7.91 -8.83 11.77
C ALA A 145 -7.66 -8.70 10.26
N THR A 146 -6.77 -7.80 9.91
CA THR A 146 -6.30 -7.59 8.55
C THR A 146 -4.88 -7.04 8.54
N THR A 147 -4.14 -7.30 7.47
CA THR A 147 -2.93 -6.54 7.17
C THR A 147 -3.30 -5.13 6.72
N LEU A 148 -2.31 -4.25 6.66
CA LEU A 148 -2.43 -2.91 6.07
C LEU A 148 -1.09 -2.51 5.48
N SER A 149 -1.01 -2.40 4.16
CA SER A 149 0.14 -1.85 3.45
C SER A 149 -0.31 -0.68 2.59
N VAL A 150 0.17 0.53 2.92
CA VAL A 150 -0.21 1.78 2.27
C VAL A 150 1.03 2.46 1.71
N ALA A 151 1.10 2.60 0.40
CA ALA A 151 2.13 3.35 -0.31
C ALA A 151 1.57 4.72 -0.72
N ILE A 152 2.22 5.79 -0.26
CA ILE A 152 1.79 7.18 -0.46
C ILE A 152 2.91 7.92 -1.15
N VAL A 153 2.71 8.26 -2.42
CA VAL A 153 3.67 9.04 -3.19
C VAL A 153 3.34 10.52 -3.06
N VAL A 154 4.15 11.25 -2.28
CA VAL A 154 4.22 12.71 -2.23
C VAL A 154 5.53 13.10 -2.91
N TRP A 155 5.45 13.35 -4.21
CA TRP A 155 6.62 13.49 -5.08
C TRP A 155 7.70 14.40 -4.53
N PRO A 156 8.98 13.97 -4.52
CA PRO A 156 9.52 12.73 -5.07
C PRO A 156 9.60 11.54 -4.08
N TRP A 157 8.93 11.62 -2.95
CA TRP A 157 9.02 10.65 -1.87
C TRP A 157 7.87 9.65 -1.88
N LEU A 158 8.20 8.37 -1.66
CA LEU A 158 7.28 7.31 -1.33
C LEU A 158 7.36 7.06 0.19
N TYR A 159 6.25 7.20 0.86
CA TYR A 159 6.06 6.76 2.24
C TYR A 159 5.26 5.47 2.24
N VAL A 160 5.71 4.49 3.02
CA VAL A 160 5.02 3.20 3.16
C VAL A 160 4.68 3.00 4.62
N VAL A 161 3.40 2.82 4.90
CA VAL A 161 2.89 2.37 6.21
C VAL A 161 2.61 0.90 6.09
N GLN A 162 3.14 0.10 7.02
CA GLN A 162 2.96 -1.35 7.03
C GLN A 162 2.51 -1.85 8.39
N VAL A 163 1.50 -2.74 8.37
CA VAL A 163 1.12 -3.63 9.46
C VAL A 163 0.82 -5.00 8.83
N GLY A 164 1.55 -6.05 9.21
CA GLY A 164 1.40 -7.40 8.67
C GLY A 164 2.42 -7.78 7.60
N ASP A 165 2.06 -8.67 6.68
CA ASP A 165 2.94 -9.29 5.69
C ASP A 165 2.56 -9.00 4.22
N SER A 166 1.55 -8.16 3.97
CA SER A 166 1.36 -7.57 2.65
C SER A 166 2.53 -6.65 2.32
N ARG A 167 3.04 -6.70 1.09
CA ARG A 167 4.33 -6.10 0.75
C ARG A 167 4.21 -4.88 -0.16
N CYS A 168 5.20 -4.01 -0.07
CA CYS A 168 5.46 -2.92 -1.01
C CYS A 168 6.87 -3.07 -1.60
N TYR A 169 6.94 -3.09 -2.93
CA TYR A 169 8.20 -3.13 -3.68
C TYR A 169 8.38 -1.87 -4.51
N THR A 170 9.63 -1.52 -4.77
CA THR A 170 10.02 -0.54 -5.79
C THR A 170 10.94 -1.21 -6.82
N TYR A 171 10.78 -0.83 -8.09
CA TYR A 171 11.64 -1.30 -9.16
C TYR A 171 12.14 -0.11 -9.98
N HIS A 172 13.46 -0.05 -10.19
CA HIS A 172 14.09 0.95 -11.02
C HIS A 172 15.40 0.40 -11.59
N ASP A 173 15.68 0.66 -12.87
CA ASP A 173 16.93 0.27 -13.55
C ASP A 173 17.30 -1.22 -13.36
N GLY A 174 16.34 -2.12 -13.47
CA GLY A 174 16.57 -3.56 -13.34
C GLY A 174 16.66 -4.06 -11.89
N VAL A 175 16.53 -3.18 -10.88
CA VAL A 175 16.65 -3.54 -9.46
C VAL A 175 15.30 -3.52 -8.79
N LEU A 176 14.83 -4.70 -8.36
CA LEU A 176 13.67 -4.86 -7.48
C LEU A 176 14.12 -4.75 -6.02
N ARG A 177 13.40 -3.98 -5.23
CA ARG A 177 13.65 -3.80 -3.80
C ARG A 177 12.36 -3.94 -3.00
N GLN A 178 12.37 -4.81 -2.00
CA GLN A 178 11.34 -4.84 -0.98
C GLN A 178 11.53 -3.65 -0.04
N VAL A 179 10.50 -2.80 0.09
CA VAL A 179 10.48 -1.63 1.00
C VAL A 179 9.96 -2.03 2.37
N THR A 180 8.99 -2.91 2.41
CA THR A 180 8.37 -3.46 3.62
C THR A 180 9.21 -4.61 4.18
N ARG A 181 8.96 -4.96 5.45
CA ARG A 181 9.51 -6.14 6.10
C ARG A 181 8.38 -6.92 6.76
N ASP A 182 8.18 -8.16 6.38
CA ASP A 182 7.06 -8.97 6.86
C ASP A 182 7.03 -9.04 8.39
N GLN A 183 5.87 -8.78 8.97
CA GLN A 183 5.63 -8.89 10.39
C GLN A 183 5.00 -10.25 10.68
N THR A 184 5.84 -11.31 10.60
CA THR A 184 5.49 -12.70 10.92
C THR A 184 6.36 -13.24 12.05
N ILE A 185 5.87 -14.25 12.76
CA ILE A 185 6.66 -14.90 13.83
C ILE A 185 7.95 -15.47 13.28
N ALA A 186 7.94 -16.08 12.09
CA ALA A 186 9.16 -16.59 11.46
C ALA A 186 10.19 -15.50 11.19
N GLN A 187 9.73 -14.33 10.69
CA GLN A 187 10.62 -13.21 10.42
C GLN A 187 11.21 -12.62 11.70
N GLU A 188 10.44 -12.53 12.79
CA GLU A 188 10.97 -12.10 14.09
C GLU A 188 12.04 -13.06 14.64
N MET A 189 11.87 -14.37 14.40
CA MET A 189 12.89 -15.36 14.79
C MET A 189 14.18 -15.19 13.96
N VAL A 190 14.07 -14.82 12.69
CA VAL A 190 15.24 -14.47 11.86
C VAL A 190 15.95 -13.25 12.42
N ASP A 191 15.21 -12.18 12.78
CA ASP A 191 15.76 -10.94 13.31
C ASP A 191 16.52 -11.14 14.63
N ARG A 192 16.05 -12.07 15.46
CA ARG A 192 16.68 -12.46 16.70
C ARG A 192 17.81 -13.49 16.53
N GLY A 193 18.10 -13.90 15.28
CA GLY A 193 19.11 -14.93 14.98
C GLY A 193 18.74 -16.35 15.42
N ALA A 194 17.46 -16.57 15.74
CA ALA A 194 16.96 -17.89 16.19
C ALA A 194 16.58 -18.81 15.01
N LEU A 195 16.42 -18.28 13.81
CA LEU A 195 16.07 -19.01 12.60
C LEU A 195 16.86 -18.43 11.41
N SER A 196 17.31 -19.29 10.48
CA SER A 196 17.91 -18.78 9.23
C SER A 196 16.80 -18.34 8.25
N PRO A 197 17.08 -17.38 7.33
CA PRO A 197 16.09 -16.94 6.32
C PRO A 197 15.51 -18.10 5.52
N GLU A 198 16.32 -19.06 5.10
CA GLU A 198 15.89 -20.22 4.30
C GLU A 198 14.93 -21.13 5.09
N ARG A 199 15.17 -21.29 6.39
CA ARG A 199 14.26 -22.06 7.25
C ARG A 199 12.98 -21.31 7.55
N ALA A 200 13.02 -19.99 7.65
CA ALA A 200 11.87 -19.15 7.87
C ALA A 200 10.86 -19.27 6.71
N GLN A 201 11.34 -19.22 5.48
CA GLN A 201 10.50 -19.36 4.28
C GLN A 201 9.69 -20.65 4.25
N ASN A 202 10.25 -21.75 4.76
CA ASN A 202 9.61 -23.06 4.80
C ASN A 202 8.92 -23.37 6.14
N SER A 203 8.87 -22.41 7.07
CA SER A 203 8.27 -22.58 8.38
C SER A 203 6.76 -22.31 8.35
N PRO A 204 5.93 -23.13 9.03
CA PRO A 204 4.52 -22.80 9.25
C PRO A 204 4.30 -21.44 9.92
N LEU A 205 5.31 -20.95 10.68
CA LEU A 205 5.28 -19.66 11.36
C LEU A 205 5.44 -18.47 10.40
N ASN A 206 5.77 -18.72 9.13
CA ASN A 206 5.84 -17.69 8.09
C ASN A 206 4.47 -17.09 7.73
N HIS A 207 3.40 -17.81 8.04
CA HIS A 207 2.02 -17.36 7.83
C HIS A 207 1.33 -16.90 9.12
N VAL A 208 2.07 -16.83 10.22
CA VAL A 208 1.53 -16.37 11.51
C VAL A 208 2.00 -14.93 11.72
N LEU A 209 1.07 -13.99 11.62
CA LEU A 209 1.35 -12.58 11.82
C LEU A 209 1.75 -12.30 13.28
N SER A 210 2.78 -11.47 13.46
CA SER A 210 3.16 -10.90 14.75
C SER A 210 2.52 -9.53 15.01
N SER A 211 1.95 -8.91 13.96
CA SER A 211 1.28 -7.63 14.03
C SER A 211 0.17 -7.57 12.97
N ALA A 212 -1.04 -7.16 13.35
CA ALA A 212 -2.16 -6.96 12.42
C ALA A 212 -3.14 -5.91 12.95
N ILE A 213 -3.82 -5.20 12.06
CA ILE A 213 -4.92 -4.29 12.37
C ILE A 213 -6.08 -5.12 12.96
N GLY A 214 -6.59 -4.73 14.13
CA GLY A 214 -7.67 -5.45 14.83
C GLY A 214 -7.22 -6.65 15.68
N ALA A 215 -5.94 -7.05 15.62
CA ALA A 215 -5.36 -8.08 16.48
C ALA A 215 -5.08 -7.54 17.91
N GLU A 216 -4.30 -8.25 18.70
CA GLU A 216 -3.88 -7.80 20.02
C GLU A 216 -2.94 -6.61 19.96
N GLU A 217 -2.01 -6.64 19.01
CA GLU A 217 -1.05 -5.57 18.74
C GLU A 217 -1.08 -5.18 17.26
N ALA A 218 -1.08 -3.89 17.01
CA ALA A 218 -0.79 -3.29 15.72
C ALA A 218 0.43 -2.39 15.87
N LEU A 219 1.52 -2.76 15.20
CA LEU A 219 2.80 -2.07 15.25
C LEU A 219 3.10 -1.44 13.88
N PRO A 220 2.55 -0.25 13.55
CA PRO A 220 2.79 0.38 12.27
C PRO A 220 4.27 0.73 12.10
N VAL A 221 4.87 0.24 11.01
CA VAL A 221 6.21 0.60 10.57
C VAL A 221 6.09 1.56 9.39
N ILE A 222 6.84 2.67 9.43
CA ILE A 222 6.84 3.67 8.38
C ILE A 222 8.22 3.71 7.74
N SER A 223 8.26 3.55 6.43
CA SER A 223 9.47 3.65 5.62
C SER A 223 9.34 4.80 4.62
N ARG A 224 10.46 5.44 4.27
CA ARG A 224 10.54 6.45 3.22
C ARG A 224 11.58 6.08 2.19
N VAL A 225 11.21 6.18 0.91
CA VAL A 225 12.08 5.88 -0.23
C VAL A 225 11.97 6.99 -1.27
N ASP A 226 13.07 7.31 -1.94
CA ASP A 226 13.09 8.22 -3.09
C ASP A 226 12.60 7.49 -4.34
N VAL A 227 11.55 8.01 -4.97
CA VAL A 227 10.98 7.52 -6.23
C VAL A 227 10.96 8.63 -7.30
N GLY A 228 11.74 9.69 -7.10
CA GLY A 228 11.80 10.85 -7.98
C GLY A 228 12.34 10.56 -9.37
N LYS A 229 12.94 9.42 -9.61
CA LYS A 229 13.35 8.99 -10.96
C LYS A 229 12.14 8.48 -11.72
N ARG A 230 11.86 9.08 -12.90
CA ARG A 230 10.79 8.63 -13.79
C ARG A 230 11.01 7.18 -14.22
N GLY A 231 9.93 6.46 -14.42
CA GLY A 231 9.98 5.03 -14.72
C GLY A 231 10.15 4.14 -13.47
N THR A 232 10.32 4.73 -12.27
CA THR A 232 10.24 3.95 -11.02
C THR A 232 8.84 3.37 -10.87
N VAL A 233 8.76 2.05 -10.72
CA VAL A 233 7.51 1.32 -10.48
C VAL A 233 7.38 1.07 -8.99
N THR A 234 6.20 1.36 -8.44
CA THR A 234 5.80 0.97 -7.08
C THR A 234 4.73 -0.11 -7.18
N LEU A 235 4.91 -1.20 -6.44
CA LEU A 235 4.01 -2.35 -6.41
C LEU A 235 3.60 -2.62 -4.96
N VAL A 236 2.29 -2.69 -4.70
CA VAL A 236 1.72 -3.09 -3.39
C VAL A 236 0.84 -4.30 -3.61
N PHE A 237 0.99 -5.34 -2.78
CA PHE A 237 0.29 -6.60 -2.99
C PHE A 237 0.11 -7.42 -1.71
N SER A 238 -0.90 -8.31 -1.71
CA SER A 238 -1.12 -9.29 -0.65
C SER A 238 -0.21 -10.52 -0.81
N ASP A 239 -0.05 -11.30 0.26
CA ASP A 239 0.83 -12.48 0.31
C ASP A 239 0.46 -13.56 -0.71
N GLY A 240 -0.80 -13.56 -1.21
CA GLY A 240 -1.26 -14.45 -2.27
C GLY A 240 -0.44 -14.37 -3.57
N LEU A 241 0.23 -13.25 -3.84
CA LEU A 241 1.14 -13.14 -4.97
C LEU A 241 2.42 -13.96 -4.72
N THR A 242 3.10 -13.73 -3.61
CA THR A 242 4.41 -14.35 -3.32
C THR A 242 4.32 -15.80 -2.89
N LYS A 243 3.12 -16.32 -2.60
CA LYS A 243 2.87 -17.76 -2.47
C LYS A 243 3.09 -18.52 -3.78
N HIS A 244 3.02 -17.83 -4.91
CA HIS A 244 3.06 -18.44 -6.24
C HIS A 244 4.10 -17.85 -7.19
N VAL A 245 4.54 -16.61 -6.99
CA VAL A 245 5.44 -15.88 -7.90
C VAL A 245 6.65 -15.40 -7.13
N SER A 246 7.86 -15.73 -7.61
CA SER A 246 9.11 -15.32 -6.97
C SER A 246 9.47 -13.85 -7.27
N ASP A 247 10.38 -13.28 -6.48
CA ASP A 247 10.86 -11.92 -6.66
C ASP A 247 11.56 -11.74 -8.04
N GLU A 248 12.27 -12.77 -8.52
CA GLU A 248 12.91 -12.76 -9.83
C GLU A 248 11.86 -12.70 -10.96
N GLU A 249 10.76 -13.43 -10.81
CA GLU A 249 9.67 -13.44 -11.77
C GLU A 249 8.90 -12.11 -11.76
N ILE A 250 8.65 -11.55 -10.56
CA ILE A 250 8.07 -10.21 -10.42
C ILE A 250 8.95 -9.17 -11.12
N GLY A 251 10.25 -9.15 -10.82
CA GLY A 251 11.21 -8.24 -11.45
C GLY A 251 11.27 -8.41 -12.97
N SER A 252 11.22 -9.65 -13.46
CA SER A 252 11.19 -9.98 -14.89
C SER A 252 9.89 -9.48 -15.53
N ALA A 253 8.73 -9.65 -14.92
CA ALA A 253 7.45 -9.14 -15.40
C ALA A 253 7.46 -7.60 -15.47
N ILE A 254 7.95 -6.92 -14.44
CA ILE A 254 8.08 -5.45 -14.44
C ILE A 254 9.00 -4.96 -15.56
N SER A 255 10.11 -5.66 -15.81
CA SER A 255 11.06 -5.25 -16.88
C SER A 255 10.45 -5.27 -18.29
N ARG A 256 9.40 -6.06 -18.49
CA ARG A 256 8.69 -6.22 -19.76
C ARG A 256 7.36 -5.45 -19.83
N MET A 257 6.96 -4.81 -18.72
CA MET A 257 5.64 -4.18 -18.64
C MET A 257 5.47 -3.06 -19.69
N THR A 258 4.31 -3.06 -20.31
CA THR A 258 3.88 -1.99 -21.21
C THR A 258 2.97 -1.00 -20.48
N SER A 259 2.13 -1.49 -19.55
CA SER A 259 1.27 -0.71 -18.69
C SER A 259 1.12 -1.36 -17.32
N SER A 260 0.71 -0.58 -16.32
CA SER A 260 0.37 -1.09 -14.98
C SER A 260 -0.77 -2.11 -15.04
N GLU A 261 -1.74 -1.93 -15.95
CA GLU A 261 -2.84 -2.85 -16.17
C GLU A 261 -2.35 -4.22 -16.67
N GLN A 262 -1.52 -4.22 -17.73
CA GLN A 262 -0.95 -5.46 -18.28
C GLN A 262 -0.14 -6.20 -17.22
N LEU A 263 0.69 -5.51 -16.43
CA LEU A 263 1.48 -6.15 -15.39
C LEU A 263 0.60 -6.77 -14.29
N CYS A 264 -0.44 -6.06 -13.83
CA CYS A 264 -1.36 -6.58 -12.82
C CYS A 264 -2.05 -7.86 -13.30
N HIS A 265 -2.54 -7.89 -14.54
CA HIS A 265 -3.16 -9.07 -15.12
C HIS A 265 -2.17 -10.23 -15.26
N GLU A 266 -0.97 -9.98 -15.78
CA GLU A 266 0.09 -11.00 -15.93
C GLU A 266 0.42 -11.66 -14.57
N LEU A 267 0.60 -10.88 -13.51
CA LEU A 267 0.93 -11.41 -12.19
C LEU A 267 -0.23 -12.22 -11.58
N VAL A 268 -1.47 -11.76 -11.72
CA VAL A 268 -2.64 -12.49 -11.22
C VAL A 268 -2.85 -13.78 -12.01
N ASP A 269 -2.71 -13.75 -13.34
CA ASP A 269 -2.83 -14.93 -14.19
C ASP A 269 -1.80 -15.99 -13.81
N LEU A 270 -0.53 -15.61 -13.56
CA LEU A 270 0.50 -16.53 -13.07
C LEU A 270 0.12 -17.19 -11.74
N VAL A 271 -0.45 -16.42 -10.80
CA VAL A 271 -0.96 -16.98 -9.53
C VAL A 271 -2.06 -18.02 -9.80
N LEU A 272 -3.02 -17.69 -10.68
CA LEU A 272 -4.13 -18.57 -11.00
C LEU A 272 -3.68 -19.85 -11.74
N GLU A 273 -2.76 -19.74 -12.68
CA GLU A 273 -2.18 -20.88 -13.39
C GLU A 273 -1.47 -21.84 -12.43
N ARG A 274 -0.87 -21.34 -11.36
CA ARG A 274 -0.15 -22.12 -10.33
C ARG A 274 -1.03 -22.61 -9.20
N GLY A 275 -2.34 -22.53 -9.37
CA GLY A 275 -3.32 -23.08 -8.43
C GLY A 275 -4.10 -22.06 -7.62
N GLY A 276 -3.66 -20.79 -7.53
CA GLY A 276 -4.40 -19.70 -6.90
C GLY A 276 -4.93 -20.05 -5.51
N SER A 277 -4.02 -20.48 -4.61
CA SER A 277 -4.38 -21.05 -3.30
C SER A 277 -4.97 -20.02 -2.32
N ASP A 278 -4.78 -18.72 -2.59
CA ASP A 278 -5.28 -17.63 -1.77
C ASP A 278 -5.90 -16.50 -2.59
N ASN A 279 -6.52 -15.53 -1.88
CA ASN A 279 -6.87 -14.24 -2.47
C ASN A 279 -5.58 -13.57 -2.94
N VAL A 280 -5.64 -12.83 -4.02
CA VAL A 280 -4.49 -12.10 -4.58
C VAL A 280 -4.92 -10.72 -5.00
N THR A 281 -4.20 -9.73 -4.49
CA THR A 281 -4.42 -8.31 -4.81
C THR A 281 -3.10 -7.69 -5.20
N VAL A 282 -3.11 -6.96 -6.30
CA VAL A 282 -1.92 -6.29 -6.87
C VAL A 282 -2.31 -4.87 -7.28
N VAL A 283 -1.56 -3.89 -6.78
CA VAL A 283 -1.72 -2.47 -7.13
C VAL A 283 -0.39 -1.92 -7.62
N VAL A 284 -0.37 -1.35 -8.80
CA VAL A 284 0.83 -0.85 -9.48
C VAL A 284 0.68 0.62 -9.81
N GLY A 285 1.76 1.36 -9.62
CA GLY A 285 1.83 2.76 -10.02
C GLY A 285 3.23 3.16 -10.48
N ARG A 286 3.29 3.98 -11.54
CA ARG A 286 4.53 4.62 -11.99
C ARG A 286 4.27 5.99 -12.60
N ALA A 287 5.28 6.84 -12.57
CA ALA A 287 5.32 8.03 -13.40
C ALA A 287 5.98 7.65 -14.75
N LEU A 288 5.30 7.92 -15.84
CA LEU A 288 5.83 7.68 -17.18
C LEU A 288 7.08 8.54 -17.44
N PRO A 289 8.04 8.06 -18.23
CA PRO A 289 9.27 8.78 -18.60
C PRO A 289 9.06 10.18 -19.17
#